data_f9b5a552fa6bb498ed1e3a0de887af1d
#
_entry.id   f9b5a552fa6bb498ed1e3a0de887af1d
#
_cell.length_a   1.000
_cell.length_b   1.000
_cell.length_c   1.000
_cell.angle_alpha   90.00
_cell.angle_beta   90.00
_cell.angle_gamma   90.00
#
_symmetry.space_group_name_H-M   'P 1'
#
loop_
_entity.id
_entity.type
_entity.pdbx_description
1 polymer ?
#
loop_
_entity_poly.entity_id
_entity_poly.type
_entity_poly.pdbx_seq_one_letter_code
_entity_poly.pdbx_strand_id
1 'polypeptide(L)'
;MSQRDVTDMSLDAWVHDLEAVADAAGLERFALWGISGAPAVAIAYAARHPERVSHLVLCGGFCRGRLRRDAPEAELEKARVMLELIEQGWGTEALAFRQVFTSLMVPGGTAEQWRWFTDMMRRAATPQTALRMLRLWQTLDVSDLARQVRCPTLVLHARHDAVVPYEEGKLMASLIPHAEFVTLDSANHVILEDEPAWPQLRAELRRFLPAPETVENVGPDARFGDLTERECDVLELIAQGLDNEEIAQRLAISPKTVRNHITSIFGKLAATTRAQAIVRARQAGFGAR
;
A
#
# COMPACT_ATOMS: atom_id res chain seq x y z
N MET A 1 12.80 2.65 5.88
CA MET A 1 12.47 1.95 4.60
C MET A 1 12.51 0.45 4.85
N SER A 2 11.65 -0.32 4.16
CA SER A 2 11.67 -1.78 4.23
C SER A 2 12.95 -2.35 3.63
N GLN A 3 13.32 -3.57 4.03
CA GLN A 3 14.46 -4.29 3.48
C GLN A 3 14.29 -4.47 1.96
N ARG A 4 15.33 -4.17 1.18
CA ARG A 4 15.26 -4.22 -0.29
C ARG A 4 15.70 -5.56 -0.90
N ASP A 5 16.57 -6.27 -0.20
CA ASP A 5 17.14 -7.55 -0.63
C ASP A 5 16.39 -8.70 0.02
N VAL A 6 15.14 -8.89 -0.39
CA VAL A 6 14.31 -10.00 0.07
C VAL A 6 14.58 -11.21 -0.79
N THR A 7 14.92 -12.34 -0.17
CA THR A 7 15.23 -13.60 -0.87
C THR A 7 13.98 -14.42 -1.16
N ASP A 8 13.03 -14.45 -0.23
CA ASP A 8 11.73 -15.12 -0.43
C ASP A 8 10.70 -14.09 -0.90
N MET A 9 10.23 -14.29 -2.13
CA MET A 9 9.13 -13.55 -2.74
C MET A 9 8.06 -14.55 -3.14
N SER A 10 7.22 -14.92 -2.20
CA SER A 10 6.06 -15.76 -2.41
C SER A 10 4.80 -15.06 -1.89
N LEU A 11 3.62 -15.53 -2.31
CA LEU A 11 2.36 -15.05 -1.75
C LEU A 11 2.32 -15.28 -0.23
N ASP A 12 2.83 -16.42 0.22
CA ASP A 12 2.85 -16.78 1.64
C ASP A 12 3.77 -15.85 2.45
N ALA A 13 4.96 -15.55 1.93
CA ALA A 13 5.87 -14.59 2.57
C ALA A 13 5.22 -13.21 2.71
N TRP A 14 4.53 -12.72 1.69
CA TRP A 14 3.84 -11.43 1.76
C TRP A 14 2.64 -11.42 2.72
N VAL A 15 1.93 -12.53 2.83
CA VAL A 15 0.85 -12.68 3.83
C VAL A 15 1.45 -12.66 5.24
N HIS A 16 2.55 -13.34 5.49
CA HIS A 16 3.26 -13.32 6.77
C HIS A 16 3.82 -11.92 7.10
N ASP A 17 4.35 -11.19 6.12
CA ASP A 17 4.82 -9.82 6.31
C ASP A 17 3.67 -8.90 6.76
N LEU A 18 2.49 -9.03 6.11
CA LEU A 18 1.29 -8.29 6.48
C LEU A 18 0.84 -8.64 7.90
N GLU A 19 0.83 -9.92 8.26
CA GLU A 19 0.48 -10.40 9.59
C GLU A 19 1.43 -9.83 10.64
N ALA A 20 2.75 -9.91 10.41
CA ALA A 20 3.75 -9.37 11.32
C ALA A 20 3.61 -7.85 11.53
N VAL A 21 3.26 -7.10 10.47
CA VAL A 21 3.01 -5.65 10.58
C VAL A 21 1.73 -5.38 11.38
N ALA A 22 0.65 -6.12 11.12
CA ALA A 22 -0.61 -5.97 11.85
C ALA A 22 -0.43 -6.30 13.34
N ASP A 23 0.30 -7.36 13.67
CA ASP A 23 0.60 -7.77 15.05
C ASP A 23 1.48 -6.74 15.75
N ALA A 24 2.54 -6.27 15.09
CA ALA A 24 3.41 -5.23 15.64
C ALA A 24 2.68 -3.90 15.88
N ALA A 25 1.65 -3.61 15.09
CA ALA A 25 0.79 -2.44 15.26
C ALA A 25 -0.33 -2.65 16.30
N GLY A 26 -0.52 -3.88 16.81
CA GLY A 26 -1.59 -4.22 17.75
C GLY A 26 -2.98 -4.19 17.10
N LEU A 27 -3.08 -4.42 15.80
CA LEU A 27 -4.35 -4.42 15.07
C LEU A 27 -5.00 -5.80 15.19
N GLU A 28 -6.02 -5.93 16.03
CA GLU A 28 -6.79 -7.18 16.17
C GLU A 28 -7.75 -7.38 14.99
N ARG A 29 -8.52 -6.35 14.64
CA ARG A 29 -9.46 -6.36 13.53
C ARG A 29 -9.43 -5.01 12.80
N PHE A 30 -9.24 -5.02 11.48
CA PHE A 30 -9.01 -3.81 10.69
C PHE A 30 -9.59 -3.90 9.28
N ALA A 31 -9.81 -2.76 8.65
CA ALA A 31 -10.09 -2.67 7.24
C ALA A 31 -8.76 -2.79 6.46
N LEU A 32 -8.76 -3.62 5.42
CA LEU A 32 -7.57 -3.87 4.59
C LEU A 32 -7.78 -3.31 3.19
N TRP A 33 -6.80 -2.53 2.71
CA TRP A 33 -6.80 -1.98 1.35
C TRP A 33 -5.62 -2.49 0.55
N GLY A 34 -5.91 -3.12 -0.59
CA GLY A 34 -4.93 -3.54 -1.59
C GLY A 34 -5.09 -2.76 -2.90
N ILE A 35 -3.97 -2.31 -3.47
CA ILE A 35 -3.93 -1.68 -4.79
C ILE A 35 -2.97 -2.44 -5.71
N SER A 36 -3.27 -2.52 -7.01
CA SER A 36 -2.42 -3.13 -8.05
C SER A 36 -2.20 -4.64 -7.84
N GLY A 37 -0.99 -5.07 -7.50
CA GLY A 37 -0.68 -6.47 -7.15
C GLY A 37 -1.05 -6.87 -5.72
N ALA A 38 -1.22 -5.90 -4.81
CA ALA A 38 -1.56 -6.16 -3.41
C ALA A 38 -2.96 -6.77 -3.19
N PRO A 39 -3.99 -6.59 -4.03
CA PRO A 39 -5.24 -7.31 -3.95
C PRO A 39 -5.09 -8.83 -3.81
N ALA A 40 -4.16 -9.46 -4.51
CA ALA A 40 -3.93 -10.90 -4.37
C ALA A 40 -3.46 -11.28 -2.95
N VAL A 41 -2.59 -10.47 -2.34
CA VAL A 41 -2.12 -10.65 -0.95
C VAL A 41 -3.27 -10.38 0.04
N ALA A 42 -4.04 -9.32 -0.19
CA ALA A 42 -5.16 -8.93 0.66
C ALA A 42 -6.28 -9.99 0.65
N ILE A 43 -6.59 -10.57 -0.52
CA ILE A 43 -7.52 -11.69 -0.66
C ILE A 43 -7.01 -12.91 0.11
N ALA A 44 -5.74 -13.28 -0.08
CA ALA A 44 -5.15 -14.42 0.61
C ALA A 44 -5.16 -14.24 2.13
N TYR A 45 -4.84 -13.04 2.61
CA TYR A 45 -4.90 -12.71 4.03
C TYR A 45 -6.35 -12.78 4.56
N ALA A 46 -7.31 -12.15 3.88
CA ALA A 46 -8.71 -12.14 4.31
C ALA A 46 -9.36 -13.55 4.30
N ALA A 47 -8.97 -14.40 3.37
CA ALA A 47 -9.44 -15.79 3.31
C ALA A 47 -8.86 -16.65 4.45
N ARG A 48 -7.61 -16.43 4.83
CA ARG A 48 -6.91 -17.18 5.89
C ARG A 48 -7.20 -16.65 7.30
N HIS A 49 -7.48 -15.36 7.43
CA HIS A 49 -7.73 -14.67 8.71
C HIS A 49 -9.06 -13.90 8.68
N PRO A 50 -10.20 -14.59 8.47
CA PRO A 50 -11.51 -13.94 8.29
C PRO A 50 -11.96 -13.15 9.52
N GLU A 51 -11.48 -13.48 10.72
CA GLU A 51 -11.75 -12.79 11.97
C GLU A 51 -11.03 -11.44 12.06
N ARG A 52 -9.90 -11.28 11.36
CA ARG A 52 -9.04 -10.09 11.44
C ARG A 52 -9.41 -8.99 10.44
N VAL A 53 -10.09 -9.34 9.35
CA VAL A 53 -10.46 -8.35 8.31
C VAL A 53 -11.92 -7.94 8.48
N SER A 54 -12.16 -6.69 8.81
CA SER A 54 -13.50 -6.14 8.96
C SER A 54 -14.13 -5.77 7.62
N HIS A 55 -13.36 -5.14 6.74
CA HIS A 55 -13.74 -4.71 5.39
C HIS A 55 -12.54 -4.87 4.46
N LEU A 56 -12.79 -5.25 3.22
CA LEU A 56 -11.75 -5.41 2.20
C LEU A 56 -11.99 -4.43 1.05
N VAL A 57 -10.99 -3.62 0.72
CA VAL A 57 -11.02 -2.71 -0.42
C VAL A 57 -9.93 -3.12 -1.41
N LEU A 58 -10.32 -3.40 -2.65
CA LEU A 58 -9.43 -3.87 -3.71
C LEU A 58 -9.50 -2.91 -4.89
N CYS A 59 -8.40 -2.24 -5.20
CA CYS A 59 -8.35 -1.22 -6.23
C CYS A 59 -7.39 -1.61 -7.36
N GLY A 60 -7.86 -1.62 -8.62
CA GLY A 60 -7.02 -1.87 -9.79
C GLY A 60 -6.29 -3.21 -9.77
N GLY A 61 -6.91 -4.25 -9.17
CA GLY A 61 -6.29 -5.55 -8.95
C GLY A 61 -6.80 -6.68 -9.82
N PHE A 62 -6.31 -7.86 -9.54
CA PHE A 62 -6.66 -9.10 -10.23
C PHE A 62 -6.60 -10.31 -9.29
N CYS A 63 -7.38 -11.35 -9.61
CA CYS A 63 -7.22 -12.68 -9.00
C CYS A 63 -6.22 -13.53 -9.78
N ARG A 64 -6.13 -13.34 -11.11
CA ARG A 64 -5.30 -14.14 -12.00
C ARG A 64 -4.21 -13.29 -12.63
N GLY A 65 -2.97 -13.68 -12.41
CA GLY A 65 -1.82 -13.11 -13.12
C GLY A 65 -1.92 -13.36 -14.63
N ARG A 66 -1.21 -12.57 -15.42
CA ARG A 66 -1.33 -12.59 -16.90
C ARG A 66 -1.09 -13.99 -17.51
N LEU A 67 -0.17 -14.78 -16.96
CA LEU A 67 0.11 -16.15 -17.41
C LEU A 67 -0.94 -17.19 -16.95
N ARG A 68 -1.91 -16.76 -16.14
CA ARG A 68 -3.05 -17.58 -15.68
C ARG A 68 -4.36 -17.20 -16.36
N ARG A 69 -4.31 -16.25 -17.28
CA ARG A 69 -5.42 -15.84 -18.15
C ARG A 69 -5.23 -16.48 -19.51
N ASP A 70 -6.32 -16.63 -20.25
CA ASP A 70 -6.26 -16.98 -21.68
C ASP A 70 -5.90 -15.70 -22.47
N ALA A 71 -4.70 -15.16 -22.20
CA ALA A 71 -4.26 -13.91 -22.80
C ALA A 71 -3.79 -14.14 -24.24
N PRO A 72 -4.14 -13.26 -25.20
CA PRO A 72 -3.60 -13.32 -26.54
C PRO A 72 -2.08 -13.26 -26.56
N GLU A 73 -1.43 -13.94 -27.55
CA GLU A 73 0.02 -13.96 -27.66
C GLU A 73 0.64 -12.55 -27.72
N ALA A 74 -0.06 -11.60 -28.35
CA ALA A 74 0.38 -10.20 -28.39
C ALA A 74 0.46 -9.54 -26.99
N GLU A 75 -0.38 -9.95 -26.02
CA GLU A 75 -0.28 -9.48 -24.65
C GLU A 75 0.84 -10.15 -23.86
N LEU A 76 1.06 -11.45 -24.13
CA LEU A 76 2.18 -12.18 -23.54
C LEU A 76 3.52 -11.61 -24.01
N GLU A 77 3.62 -11.26 -25.29
CA GLU A 77 4.80 -10.61 -25.83
C GLU A 77 5.05 -9.23 -25.23
N LYS A 78 4.04 -8.40 -25.07
CA LYS A 78 4.16 -7.13 -24.34
C LYS A 78 4.68 -7.33 -22.93
N ALA A 79 4.26 -8.41 -22.24
CA ALA A 79 4.75 -8.73 -20.91
C ALA A 79 6.22 -9.10 -20.90
N ARG A 80 6.71 -9.85 -21.91
CA ARG A 80 8.14 -10.19 -22.06
C ARG A 80 8.98 -8.93 -22.29
N VAL A 81 8.56 -8.11 -23.25
CA VAL A 81 9.22 -6.82 -23.52
C VAL A 81 9.30 -5.95 -22.26
N MET A 82 8.24 -5.94 -21.46
CA MET A 82 8.21 -5.17 -20.23
C MET A 82 9.23 -5.68 -19.19
N LEU A 83 9.38 -7.00 -19.03
CA LEU A 83 10.40 -7.59 -18.16
C LEU A 83 11.81 -7.24 -18.63
N GLU A 84 12.07 -7.29 -19.95
CA GLU A 84 13.35 -6.89 -20.53
C GLU A 84 13.65 -5.41 -20.28
N LEU A 85 12.68 -4.53 -20.45
CA LEU A 85 12.82 -3.11 -20.14
C LEU A 85 13.19 -2.87 -18.67
N ILE A 86 12.62 -3.63 -17.74
CA ILE A 86 13.00 -3.53 -16.33
C ILE A 86 14.43 -4.01 -16.11
N GLU A 87 14.78 -5.14 -16.68
CA GLU A 87 16.12 -5.72 -16.54
C GLU A 87 17.21 -4.77 -17.02
N GLN A 88 16.98 -4.11 -18.16
CA GLN A 88 17.93 -3.20 -18.78
C GLN A 88 17.89 -1.78 -18.17
N GLY A 89 16.74 -1.32 -17.70
CA GLY A 89 16.52 0.10 -17.46
C GLY A 89 16.22 0.52 -16.00
N TRP A 90 15.76 -0.39 -15.12
CA TRP A 90 15.30 0.00 -13.78
C TRP A 90 16.38 0.65 -12.90
N GLY A 91 17.60 0.15 -12.97
CA GLY A 91 18.74 0.64 -12.20
C GLY A 91 19.51 1.77 -12.85
N THR A 92 19.18 2.14 -14.10
CA THR A 92 19.94 3.16 -14.86
C THR A 92 19.39 4.56 -14.57
N GLU A 93 20.23 5.58 -14.82
CA GLU A 93 19.80 6.99 -14.76
C GLU A 93 18.96 7.39 -15.99
N ALA A 94 18.86 6.53 -16.99
CA ALA A 94 18.08 6.78 -18.20
C ALA A 94 16.60 6.94 -17.87
N LEU A 95 16.13 8.17 -17.87
CA LEU A 95 14.77 8.56 -17.52
C LEU A 95 13.72 7.85 -18.41
N ALA A 96 14.04 7.65 -19.69
CA ALA A 96 13.14 7.07 -20.67
C ALA A 96 12.60 5.68 -20.28
N PHE A 97 13.43 4.80 -19.75
CA PHE A 97 13.01 3.46 -19.33
C PHE A 97 11.98 3.50 -18.21
N ARG A 98 12.17 4.40 -17.24
CA ARG A 98 11.27 4.54 -16.11
C ARG A 98 9.95 5.22 -16.49
N GLN A 99 10.02 6.15 -17.46
CA GLN A 99 8.84 6.84 -17.98
C GLN A 99 7.85 5.88 -18.65
N VAL A 100 8.31 4.80 -19.28
CA VAL A 100 7.43 3.78 -19.85
C VAL A 100 6.49 3.21 -18.78
N PHE A 101 7.03 2.84 -17.60
CA PHE A 101 6.19 2.34 -16.51
C PHE A 101 5.26 3.40 -15.94
N THR A 102 5.80 4.59 -15.72
CA THR A 102 5.00 5.69 -15.18
C THR A 102 3.85 6.05 -16.11
N SER A 103 4.10 6.03 -17.44
CA SER A 103 3.07 6.31 -18.43
C SER A 103 1.94 5.26 -18.49
N LEU A 104 2.19 4.05 -18.02
CA LEU A 104 1.15 3.03 -17.85
C LEU A 104 0.40 3.19 -16.52
N MET A 105 1.11 3.54 -15.45
CA MET A 105 0.54 3.69 -14.11
C MET A 105 -0.33 4.95 -13.98
N VAL A 106 0.13 6.05 -14.55
CA VAL A 106 -0.52 7.36 -14.45
C VAL A 106 -0.45 8.11 -15.79
N PRO A 107 -1.11 7.59 -16.87
CA PRO A 107 -1.04 8.20 -18.19
C PRO A 107 -1.53 9.66 -18.21
N GLY A 108 -2.51 10.01 -17.36
CA GLY A 108 -3.02 11.36 -17.19
C GLY A 108 -2.21 12.27 -16.28
N GLY A 109 -1.08 11.78 -15.75
CA GLY A 109 -0.28 12.54 -14.79
C GLY A 109 0.51 13.69 -15.41
N THR A 110 0.75 14.74 -14.63
CA THR A 110 1.65 15.84 -14.99
C THR A 110 3.12 15.39 -15.03
N ALA A 111 3.99 16.18 -15.65
CA ALA A 111 5.43 15.89 -15.67
C ALA A 111 6.05 15.84 -14.26
N GLU A 112 5.50 16.57 -13.30
CA GLU A 112 5.93 16.53 -11.89
C GLU A 112 5.50 15.23 -11.22
N GLN A 113 4.24 14.81 -11.37
CA GLN A 113 3.72 13.53 -10.87
C GLN A 113 4.47 12.36 -11.47
N TRP A 114 4.84 12.41 -12.75
CA TRP A 114 5.66 11.39 -13.41
C TRP A 114 7.07 11.30 -12.81
N ARG A 115 7.71 12.45 -12.55
CA ARG A 115 9.04 12.48 -11.89
C ARG A 115 8.96 11.88 -10.48
N TRP A 116 7.98 12.32 -9.70
CA TRP A 116 7.76 11.82 -8.35
C TRP A 116 7.52 10.30 -8.32
N PHE A 117 6.62 9.81 -9.17
CA PHE A 117 6.28 8.38 -9.25
C PHE A 117 7.50 7.54 -9.68
N THR A 118 8.26 8.04 -10.66
CA THR A 118 9.49 7.41 -11.15
C THR A 118 10.54 7.31 -10.03
N ASP A 119 10.74 8.38 -9.26
CA ASP A 119 11.70 8.39 -8.14
C ASP A 119 11.24 7.48 -6.99
N MET A 120 9.95 7.46 -6.68
CA MET A 120 9.37 6.55 -5.71
C MET A 120 9.64 5.08 -6.09
N MET A 121 9.38 4.68 -7.32
CA MET A 121 9.63 3.31 -7.79
C MET A 121 11.11 2.93 -7.65
N ARG A 122 12.03 3.82 -8.04
CA ARG A 122 13.47 3.60 -7.93
C ARG A 122 13.93 3.41 -6.48
N ARG A 123 13.33 4.16 -5.55
CA ARG A 123 13.65 4.05 -4.11
C ARG A 123 13.02 2.81 -3.47
N ALA A 124 11.87 2.36 -3.98
CA ALA A 124 11.12 1.25 -3.40
C ALA A 124 11.76 -0.11 -3.66
N ALA A 125 12.35 -0.34 -4.84
CA ALA A 125 12.86 -1.66 -5.21
C ALA A 125 14.17 -1.59 -6.00
N THR A 126 15.03 -2.63 -5.83
CA THR A 126 16.14 -2.89 -6.72
C THR A 126 15.63 -3.48 -8.06
N PRO A 127 16.41 -3.45 -9.15
CA PRO A 127 16.03 -4.09 -10.42
C PRO A 127 15.66 -5.56 -10.22
N GLN A 128 16.45 -6.29 -9.46
CA GLN A 128 16.26 -7.72 -9.19
C GLN A 128 14.96 -7.98 -8.42
N THR A 129 14.66 -7.12 -7.43
CA THR A 129 13.44 -7.19 -6.63
C THR A 129 12.23 -6.88 -7.50
N ALA A 130 12.28 -5.83 -8.33
CA ALA A 130 11.21 -5.47 -9.25
C ALA A 130 10.90 -6.59 -10.25
N LEU A 131 11.94 -7.21 -10.84
CA LEU A 131 11.80 -8.35 -11.77
C LEU A 131 11.14 -9.56 -11.10
N ARG A 132 11.63 -9.95 -9.91
CA ARG A 132 11.07 -11.09 -9.17
C ARG A 132 9.61 -10.86 -8.82
N MET A 133 9.28 -9.67 -8.34
CA MET A 133 7.91 -9.27 -7.99
C MET A 133 6.99 -9.34 -9.20
N LEU A 134 7.39 -8.78 -10.35
CA LEU A 134 6.58 -8.82 -11.57
C LEU A 134 6.41 -10.24 -12.12
N ARG A 135 7.45 -11.08 -12.08
CA ARG A 135 7.35 -12.49 -12.46
C ARG A 135 6.36 -13.25 -11.58
N LEU A 136 6.39 -12.99 -10.27
CA LEU A 136 5.43 -13.58 -9.35
C LEU A 136 4.00 -13.12 -9.68
N TRP A 137 3.76 -11.83 -9.86
CA TRP A 137 2.42 -11.32 -10.21
C TRP A 137 1.87 -11.91 -11.51
N GLN A 138 2.72 -12.25 -12.47
CA GLN A 138 2.27 -12.89 -13.71
C GLN A 138 1.77 -14.33 -13.51
N THR A 139 2.23 -15.02 -12.47
CA THR A 139 1.93 -16.44 -12.20
C THR A 139 0.94 -16.66 -11.07
N LEU A 140 0.61 -15.63 -10.27
CA LEU A 140 -0.36 -15.76 -9.19
C LEU A 140 -1.74 -16.15 -9.69
N ASP A 141 -2.40 -17.00 -8.91
CA ASP A 141 -3.84 -17.26 -9.02
C ASP A 141 -4.41 -17.45 -7.61
N VAL A 142 -5.25 -16.51 -7.22
CA VAL A 142 -5.95 -16.52 -5.92
C VAL A 142 -7.46 -16.65 -6.08
N SER A 143 -7.92 -17.16 -7.23
CA SER A 143 -9.35 -17.29 -7.54
C SER A 143 -10.08 -18.16 -6.52
N ASP A 144 -9.47 -19.24 -6.04
CA ASP A 144 -10.08 -20.11 -5.04
C ASP A 144 -10.10 -19.48 -3.65
N LEU A 145 -9.10 -18.67 -3.30
CA LEU A 145 -9.09 -17.90 -2.06
C LEU A 145 -10.13 -16.76 -2.12
N ALA A 146 -10.33 -16.14 -3.27
CA ALA A 146 -11.34 -15.10 -3.46
C ALA A 146 -12.74 -15.59 -3.10
N ARG A 147 -13.08 -16.82 -3.45
CA ARG A 147 -14.37 -17.46 -3.09
C ARG A 147 -14.54 -17.72 -1.58
N GLN A 148 -13.45 -17.70 -0.83
CA GLN A 148 -13.43 -17.95 0.61
C GLN A 148 -13.47 -16.66 1.45
N VAL A 149 -13.37 -15.48 0.84
CA VAL A 149 -13.46 -14.20 1.53
C VAL A 149 -14.86 -14.05 2.13
N ARG A 150 -14.92 -13.66 3.41
CA ARG A 150 -16.17 -13.55 4.18
C ARG A 150 -16.55 -12.14 4.56
N CYS A 151 -15.59 -11.23 4.58
CA CYS A 151 -15.85 -9.83 4.96
C CYS A 151 -16.51 -9.05 3.80
N PRO A 152 -17.27 -7.98 4.09
CA PRO A 152 -17.70 -7.02 3.09
C PRO A 152 -16.52 -6.57 2.22
N THR A 153 -16.71 -6.57 0.90
CA THR A 153 -15.64 -6.27 -0.06
C THR A 153 -16.09 -5.25 -1.08
N LEU A 154 -15.28 -4.21 -1.28
CA LEU A 154 -15.44 -3.20 -2.32
C LEU A 154 -14.32 -3.35 -3.35
N VAL A 155 -14.69 -3.57 -4.61
CA VAL A 155 -13.75 -3.62 -5.73
C VAL A 155 -13.91 -2.33 -6.54
N LEU A 156 -12.84 -1.59 -6.68
CA LEU A 156 -12.75 -0.35 -7.45
C LEU A 156 -11.81 -0.57 -8.64
N HIS A 157 -12.21 -0.18 -9.84
CA HIS A 157 -11.37 -0.36 -11.03
C HIS A 157 -11.54 0.77 -12.02
N ALA A 158 -10.42 1.32 -12.52
CA ALA A 158 -10.45 2.32 -13.59
C ALA A 158 -10.89 1.68 -14.92
N ARG A 159 -11.83 2.31 -15.62
CA ARG A 159 -12.39 1.76 -16.85
C ARG A 159 -11.35 1.53 -17.94
N HIS A 160 -10.37 2.41 -18.02
CA HIS A 160 -9.35 2.43 -19.08
C HIS A 160 -7.95 2.10 -18.54
N ASP A 161 -7.88 1.32 -17.43
CA ASP A 161 -6.62 0.87 -16.82
C ASP A 161 -5.76 0.11 -17.85
N ALA A 162 -4.58 0.64 -18.14
CA ALA A 162 -3.64 0.04 -19.09
C ALA A 162 -2.72 -1.04 -18.46
N VAL A 163 -2.71 -1.16 -17.14
CA VAL A 163 -1.87 -2.10 -16.39
C VAL A 163 -2.60 -3.40 -16.12
N VAL A 164 -3.81 -3.29 -15.55
CA VAL A 164 -4.69 -4.44 -15.25
C VAL A 164 -5.99 -4.27 -16.03
N PRO A 165 -6.32 -5.23 -16.92
CA PRO A 165 -7.55 -5.17 -17.68
C PRO A 165 -8.79 -5.03 -16.79
N TYR A 166 -9.69 -4.15 -17.18
CA TYR A 166 -10.95 -3.89 -16.46
C TYR A 166 -11.77 -5.16 -16.17
N GLU A 167 -11.75 -6.12 -17.11
CA GLU A 167 -12.47 -7.39 -16.97
C GLU A 167 -11.90 -8.27 -15.81
N GLU A 168 -10.63 -8.12 -15.44
CA GLU A 168 -10.07 -8.80 -14.27
C GLU A 168 -10.62 -8.24 -12.97
N GLY A 169 -10.88 -6.94 -12.90
CA GLY A 169 -11.58 -6.34 -11.75
C GLY A 169 -13.01 -6.85 -11.62
N LYS A 170 -13.74 -6.96 -12.73
CA LYS A 170 -15.10 -7.54 -12.75
C LYS A 170 -15.09 -9.01 -12.35
N LEU A 171 -14.13 -9.79 -12.87
CA LEU A 171 -13.96 -11.18 -12.49
C LEU A 171 -13.70 -11.30 -10.98
N MET A 172 -12.76 -10.49 -10.45
CA MET A 172 -12.44 -10.49 -9.02
C MET A 172 -13.69 -10.22 -8.17
N ALA A 173 -14.50 -9.22 -8.53
CA ALA A 173 -15.75 -8.94 -7.85
C ALA A 173 -16.77 -10.09 -7.97
N SER A 174 -16.82 -10.78 -9.11
CA SER A 174 -17.73 -11.92 -9.29
C SER A 174 -17.34 -13.15 -8.50
N LEU A 175 -16.06 -13.31 -8.16
CA LEU A 175 -15.54 -14.45 -7.40
C LEU A 175 -15.73 -14.26 -5.90
N ILE A 176 -15.68 -13.03 -5.41
CA ILE A 176 -15.80 -12.74 -3.98
C ILE A 176 -17.28 -12.64 -3.60
N PRO A 177 -17.75 -13.43 -2.62
CA PRO A 177 -19.15 -13.39 -2.19
C PRO A 177 -19.54 -11.98 -1.72
N HIS A 178 -20.67 -11.49 -2.25
CA HIS A 178 -21.24 -10.19 -1.89
C HIS A 178 -20.33 -8.98 -2.12
N ALA A 179 -19.34 -9.07 -3.02
CA ALA A 179 -18.52 -7.93 -3.38
C ALA A 179 -19.32 -6.88 -4.16
N GLU A 180 -19.13 -5.62 -3.80
CA GLU A 180 -19.57 -4.48 -4.59
C GLU A 180 -18.51 -4.12 -5.64
N PHE A 181 -18.92 -3.81 -6.86
CA PHE A 181 -18.02 -3.37 -7.93
C PHE A 181 -18.34 -1.96 -8.35
N VAL A 182 -17.34 -1.09 -8.30
CA VAL A 182 -17.46 0.32 -8.72
C VAL A 182 -16.45 0.62 -9.83
N THR A 183 -16.97 1.13 -10.93
CA THR A 183 -16.18 1.63 -12.03
C THR A 183 -15.76 3.06 -11.79
N LEU A 184 -14.48 3.35 -11.89
CA LEU A 184 -13.93 4.69 -11.88
C LEU A 184 -13.70 5.16 -13.33
N ASP A 185 -14.17 6.35 -13.67
CA ASP A 185 -13.96 6.94 -15.00
C ASP A 185 -12.55 7.56 -15.07
N SER A 186 -11.57 6.71 -15.27
CA SER A 186 -10.15 7.06 -15.33
C SER A 186 -9.40 6.11 -16.26
N ALA A 187 -8.28 6.60 -16.81
CA ALA A 187 -7.26 5.79 -17.46
C ALA A 187 -6.06 5.53 -16.53
N ASN A 188 -5.97 6.19 -15.39
CA ASN A 188 -4.89 6.01 -14.44
C ASN A 188 -5.11 4.73 -13.64
N HIS A 189 -4.08 3.90 -13.59
CA HIS A 189 -4.05 2.72 -12.71
C HIS A 189 -3.98 3.14 -11.24
N VAL A 190 -3.20 4.18 -10.94
CA VAL A 190 -3.17 4.86 -9.66
C VAL A 190 -3.96 6.16 -9.78
N ILE A 191 -5.13 6.23 -9.14
CA ILE A 191 -6.01 7.38 -9.20
C ILE A 191 -5.34 8.58 -8.55
N LEU A 192 -5.26 9.69 -9.30
CA LEU A 192 -4.62 10.94 -8.87
C LEU A 192 -5.63 11.86 -8.17
N GLU A 193 -5.13 12.69 -7.25
CA GLU A 193 -5.98 13.59 -6.45
C GLU A 193 -6.68 14.67 -7.28
N ASP A 194 -6.07 15.07 -8.38
CA ASP A 194 -6.53 16.15 -9.26
C ASP A 194 -7.39 15.66 -10.44
N GLU A 195 -7.71 14.36 -10.52
CA GLU A 195 -8.56 13.82 -11.56
C GLU A 195 -10.04 13.67 -11.13
N PRO A 196 -11.01 13.68 -12.09
CA PRO A 196 -12.44 13.57 -11.77
C PRO A 196 -12.85 12.30 -11.02
N ALA A 197 -12.09 11.21 -11.15
CA ALA A 197 -12.37 9.95 -10.47
C ALA A 197 -12.03 9.99 -8.95
N TRP A 198 -11.20 10.94 -8.51
CA TRP A 198 -10.79 11.02 -7.10
C TRP A 198 -11.93 11.32 -6.12
N PRO A 199 -12.80 12.32 -6.34
CA PRO A 199 -13.97 12.54 -5.49
C PRO A 199 -14.87 11.30 -5.41
N GLN A 200 -15.08 10.58 -6.51
CA GLN A 200 -15.87 9.34 -6.53
C GLN A 200 -15.19 8.26 -5.67
N LEU A 201 -13.90 8.01 -5.85
CA LEU A 201 -13.12 7.06 -5.05
C LEU A 201 -13.28 7.35 -3.55
N ARG A 202 -13.12 8.62 -3.15
CA ARG A 202 -13.26 9.04 -1.76
C ARG A 202 -14.68 8.87 -1.22
N ALA A 203 -15.69 9.15 -2.03
CA ALA A 203 -17.08 9.00 -1.64
C ALA A 203 -17.42 7.51 -1.39
N GLU A 204 -16.98 6.62 -2.29
CA GLU A 204 -17.19 5.18 -2.15
C GLU A 204 -16.46 4.61 -0.93
N LEU A 205 -15.22 5.03 -0.67
CA LEU A 205 -14.50 4.63 0.54
C LEU A 205 -15.21 5.07 1.82
N ARG A 206 -15.71 6.32 1.86
CA ARG A 206 -16.45 6.83 3.03
C ARG A 206 -17.79 6.13 3.22
N ARG A 207 -18.47 5.75 2.14
CA ARG A 207 -19.72 5.01 2.18
C ARG A 207 -19.52 3.58 2.69
N PHE A 208 -18.47 2.94 2.18
CA PHE A 208 -18.23 1.51 2.40
C PHE A 208 -17.55 1.21 3.73
N LEU A 209 -16.57 2.00 4.10
CA LEU A 209 -15.87 1.79 5.36
C LEU A 209 -16.75 2.27 6.54
N PRO A 210 -16.79 1.53 7.66
CA PRO A 210 -17.45 2.02 8.84
C PRO A 210 -16.88 3.40 9.18
N ALA A 211 -17.75 4.31 9.59
CA ALA A 211 -17.27 5.53 10.22
C ALA A 211 -16.22 5.09 11.26
N PRO A 212 -15.06 5.75 11.34
CA PRO A 212 -14.17 5.46 12.44
C PRO A 212 -15.06 5.46 13.66
N GLU A 213 -15.11 4.31 14.36
CA GLU A 213 -15.72 4.33 15.69
C GLU A 213 -15.11 5.57 16.31
N THR A 214 -15.96 6.55 16.59
CA THR A 214 -15.53 7.62 17.47
C THR A 214 -15.12 6.84 18.70
N VAL A 215 -13.84 6.50 18.78
CA VAL A 215 -13.20 6.24 20.07
C VAL A 215 -13.68 7.47 20.81
N GLU A 216 -14.70 7.25 21.68
CA GLU A 216 -15.27 8.32 22.52
C GLU A 216 -14.07 9.15 22.87
N ASN A 217 -14.08 10.42 22.48
CA ASN A 217 -12.97 11.31 22.66
C ASN A 217 -12.40 11.02 24.05
N VAL A 218 -11.53 10.04 24.14
CA VAL A 218 -10.56 9.94 25.21
C VAL A 218 -9.79 11.20 24.91
N GLY A 219 -10.20 12.25 25.55
CA GLY A 219 -9.68 13.58 25.35
C GLY A 219 -8.18 13.48 25.37
N PRO A 220 -7.46 14.26 24.59
CA PRO A 220 -6.09 14.04 24.13
C PRO A 220 -5.38 13.18 25.13
N ASP A 221 -5.16 11.91 24.77
CA ASP A 221 -4.86 10.80 25.71
C ASP A 221 -3.94 11.38 26.77
N ALA A 222 -4.31 11.43 28.04
CA ALA A 222 -3.60 12.17 29.10
C ALA A 222 -2.07 11.92 29.01
N ARG A 223 -1.68 10.80 28.40
CA ARG A 223 -0.30 10.41 28.08
C ARG A 223 0.41 11.31 27.06
N PHE A 224 -0.31 11.96 26.12
CA PHE A 224 0.32 12.94 25.23
C PHE A 224 0.60 14.27 25.94
N GLY A 225 -0.18 14.58 27.00
CA GLY A 225 0.07 15.72 27.88
C GLY A 225 1.37 15.62 28.69
N ASP A 226 1.89 14.39 28.88
CA ASP A 226 3.15 14.14 29.58
C ASP A 226 4.38 14.27 28.66
N LEU A 227 4.19 14.46 27.36
CA LEU A 227 5.29 14.66 26.42
C LEU A 227 5.85 16.09 26.55
N THR A 228 7.16 16.19 26.58
CA THR A 228 7.84 17.48 26.45
C THR A 228 7.71 18.01 25.02
N GLU A 229 7.87 19.32 24.80
CA GLU A 229 7.88 19.92 23.46
C GLU A 229 8.82 19.16 22.51
N ARG A 230 10.00 18.80 23.00
CA ARG A 230 11.00 18.07 22.21
C ARG A 230 10.58 16.64 21.87
N GLU A 231 9.87 15.98 22.74
CA GLU A 231 9.27 14.68 22.48
C GLU A 231 8.12 14.78 21.49
N CYS A 232 7.33 15.86 21.53
CA CYS A 232 6.31 16.13 20.52
C CYS A 232 6.93 16.34 19.12
N ASP A 233 8.03 17.12 19.02
CA ASP A 233 8.76 17.31 17.76
C ASP A 233 9.26 15.98 17.19
N VAL A 234 9.86 15.14 18.05
CA VAL A 234 10.33 13.80 17.65
C VAL A 234 9.17 12.90 17.23
N LEU A 235 8.06 12.91 17.96
CA LEU A 235 6.88 12.12 17.67
C LEU A 235 6.21 12.54 16.37
N GLU A 236 6.14 13.84 16.08
CA GLU A 236 5.66 14.38 14.80
C GLU A 236 6.43 13.79 13.62
N LEU A 237 7.76 13.79 13.70
CA LEU A 237 8.63 13.26 12.65
C LEU A 237 8.55 11.70 12.54
N ILE A 238 8.36 11.02 13.67
CA ILE A 238 8.08 9.57 13.69
C ILE A 238 6.76 9.29 12.97
N ALA A 239 5.72 10.07 13.23
CA ALA A 239 4.42 9.91 12.61
C ALA A 239 4.44 10.20 11.10
N GLN A 240 5.36 11.05 10.64
CA GLN A 240 5.65 11.29 9.22
C GLN A 240 6.45 10.14 8.57
N GLY A 241 6.98 9.20 9.37
CA GLY A 241 7.70 8.03 8.89
C GLY A 241 9.21 8.19 8.76
N LEU A 242 9.80 9.29 9.26
CA LEU A 242 11.23 9.54 9.21
C LEU A 242 11.98 8.53 10.09
N ASP A 243 13.18 8.14 9.67
CA ASP A 243 14.08 7.32 10.49
C ASP A 243 14.86 8.16 11.52
N ASN A 244 15.65 7.50 12.37
CA ASN A 244 16.35 8.17 13.46
C ASN A 244 17.45 9.12 12.97
N GLU A 245 18.04 8.86 11.81
CA GLU A 245 19.09 9.70 11.23
C GLU A 245 18.46 10.95 10.58
N GLU A 246 17.35 10.75 9.86
CA GLU A 246 16.56 11.84 9.29
C GLU A 246 16.02 12.78 10.38
N ILE A 247 15.51 12.22 11.48
CA ILE A 247 15.05 13.00 12.65
C ILE A 247 16.21 13.76 13.29
N ALA A 248 17.35 13.11 13.44
CA ALA A 248 18.55 13.75 14.02
C ALA A 248 19.00 14.95 13.19
N GLN A 249 19.03 14.81 11.86
CA GLN A 249 19.35 15.90 10.94
C GLN A 249 18.33 17.03 11.01
N ARG A 250 17.03 16.68 10.97
CA ARG A 250 15.93 17.67 10.97
C ARG A 250 15.89 18.50 12.24
N LEU A 251 16.22 17.88 13.38
CA LEU A 251 16.17 18.52 14.69
C LEU A 251 17.54 19.03 15.17
N ALA A 252 18.60 18.87 14.37
CA ALA A 252 19.99 19.25 14.69
C ALA A 252 20.48 18.63 16.03
N ILE A 253 20.19 17.35 16.28
CA ILE A 253 20.62 16.59 17.46
C ILE A 253 21.31 15.29 17.06
N SER A 254 21.97 14.61 18.02
CA SER A 254 22.62 13.34 17.70
C SER A 254 21.59 12.19 17.53
N PRO A 255 21.90 11.17 16.70
CA PRO A 255 21.05 9.96 16.59
C PRO A 255 20.89 9.23 17.95
N LYS A 256 21.85 9.36 18.86
CA LYS A 256 21.78 8.84 20.24
C LYS A 256 20.70 9.60 21.03
N THR A 257 20.63 10.92 20.88
CA THR A 257 19.62 11.76 21.54
C THR A 257 18.23 11.43 21.02
N VAL A 258 18.08 11.20 19.71
CA VAL A 258 16.80 10.74 19.11
C VAL A 258 16.36 9.40 19.73
N ARG A 259 17.26 8.41 19.84
CA ARG A 259 16.93 7.12 20.47
C ARG A 259 16.47 7.28 21.92
N ASN A 260 17.09 8.18 22.69
CA ASN A 260 16.67 8.44 24.06
C ASN A 260 15.26 9.04 24.13
N HIS A 261 14.94 10.01 23.27
CA HIS A 261 13.58 10.56 23.17
C HIS A 261 12.58 9.49 22.78
N ILE A 262 12.88 8.64 21.79
CA ILE A 262 12.02 7.54 21.37
C ILE A 262 11.73 6.58 22.53
N THR A 263 12.73 6.21 23.29
CA THR A 263 12.56 5.33 24.47
C THR A 263 11.64 5.97 25.51
N SER A 264 11.81 7.27 25.78
CA SER A 264 10.95 8.03 26.69
C SER A 264 9.51 8.12 26.17
N ILE A 265 9.33 8.44 24.89
CA ILE A 265 8.03 8.52 24.21
C ILE A 265 7.32 7.17 24.31
N PHE A 266 8.01 6.06 23.99
CA PHE A 266 7.40 4.72 24.04
C PHE A 266 6.95 4.37 25.45
N GLY A 267 7.74 4.70 26.47
CA GLY A 267 7.33 4.53 27.88
C GLY A 267 6.07 5.34 28.23
N LYS A 268 6.04 6.62 27.87
CA LYS A 268 4.90 7.51 28.13
C LYS A 268 3.64 7.12 27.38
N LEU A 269 3.78 6.71 26.12
CA LEU A 269 2.65 6.26 25.30
C LEU A 269 2.26 4.79 25.54
N ALA A 270 2.97 4.06 26.40
CA ALA A 270 2.84 2.61 26.57
C ALA A 270 2.93 1.84 25.23
N ALA A 271 3.75 2.34 24.28
CA ALA A 271 4.01 1.69 23.00
C ALA A 271 5.22 0.76 23.14
N THR A 272 5.11 -0.47 22.65
CA THR A 272 6.21 -1.43 22.66
C THR A 272 6.98 -1.45 21.33
N THR A 273 6.38 -0.91 20.26
CA THR A 273 6.98 -0.84 18.93
C THR A 273 6.83 0.55 18.31
N ARG A 274 7.72 0.85 17.34
CA ARG A 274 7.61 2.09 16.54
C ARG A 274 6.29 2.17 15.77
N ALA A 275 5.81 1.05 15.23
CA ALA A 275 4.55 0.98 14.52
C ALA A 275 3.37 1.37 15.42
N GLN A 276 3.32 0.87 16.65
CA GLN A 276 2.30 1.26 17.63
C GLN A 276 2.36 2.75 17.96
N ALA A 277 3.57 3.30 18.13
CA ALA A 277 3.75 4.73 18.37
C ALA A 277 3.25 5.57 17.21
N ILE A 278 3.53 5.17 15.94
CA ILE A 278 3.03 5.85 14.74
C ILE A 278 1.50 5.83 14.70
N VAL A 279 0.88 4.67 14.92
CA VAL A 279 -0.58 4.54 14.89
C VAL A 279 -1.23 5.46 15.94
N ARG A 280 -0.76 5.40 17.19
CA ARG A 280 -1.26 6.25 18.28
C ARG A 280 -1.05 7.73 18.02
N ALA A 281 0.14 8.11 17.53
CA ALA A 281 0.46 9.48 17.18
C ALA A 281 -0.48 10.04 16.10
N ARG A 282 -0.72 9.27 15.03
CA ARG A 282 -1.63 9.66 13.94
C ARG A 282 -3.08 9.76 14.41
N GLN A 283 -3.53 8.87 15.26
CA GLN A 283 -4.86 8.95 15.90
C GLN A 283 -5.02 10.23 16.74
N ALA A 284 -3.94 10.70 17.35
CA ALA A 284 -3.91 11.95 18.12
C ALA A 284 -3.62 13.20 17.27
N GLY A 285 -3.53 13.08 15.93
CA GLY A 285 -3.35 14.21 15.01
C GLY A 285 -1.90 14.59 14.70
N PHE A 286 -0.92 13.79 15.13
CA PHE A 286 0.48 13.97 14.74
C PHE A 286 0.73 13.47 13.31
N GLY A 287 1.74 14.04 12.63
CA GLY A 287 2.16 13.65 11.29
C GLY A 287 1.37 14.31 10.15
N ALA A 288 0.50 15.27 10.47
CA ALA A 288 -0.32 15.99 9.50
C ALA A 288 0.24 17.38 9.14
N ARG A 289 1.37 17.80 9.75
CA ARG A 289 2.00 19.11 9.54
C ARG A 289 3.15 19.05 8.57
#